data_3554dc133944f5dccc801146ea808a94
#
_entry.id   3554dc133944f5dccc801146ea808a94
#
_cell.length_a   1.000
_cell.length_b   1.000
_cell.length_c   1.000
_cell.angle_alpha   90.00
_cell.angle_beta   90.00
_cell.angle_gamma   90.00
#
_symmetry.space_group_name_H-M   'P 1'
#
loop_
_entity.id
_entity.type
_entity.pdbx_description
1 polymer ?
#
loop_
_entity_poly.entity_id
_entity_poly.type
_entity_poly.pdbx_seq_one_letter_code
_entity_poly.pdbx_strand_id
1 'polypeptide(L)'
;MTSGEPDVQRRILTVLVGAQVLSGAGLAAGITVGALLAEQMLGSTGLAGVPTALFTIGSAATAAAVGRISQRSGRRAGLTLGYAAGAVGSGAVVVAAVLGNVPLLFAALLVYGAGTATNLQARYAGADLASPARRGRAVSVVLVATTLGGVVGPNLVSVTGGVATAWGIPALAGPFLLAGVAYAVAAAVLGVLLRPDPLLLARELATAPGPGGTTAPDVAGSRAGVVLGATVMILTQIVMVAIMTMTPVHMAAHGHGVGAAGVVIAVHVAAMYLPSPVTGWLVDRIGRIAVAALSGGTLLLAGVLAAVAPDDSVALLTVALALLGLGWNFGLISGTAIITDAVPLASRATTQGAVDVCIALSGAGGGLASGLVVATAGFPTLALAGGVLALLVLPVIVATAGARRATAG
;
A
#
# COMPACT_ATOMS: atom_id res chain seq x y z
N MET A 1 17.37 -26.79 9.08
CA MET A 1 17.49 -25.32 9.19
C MET A 1 18.81 -25.06 9.91
N THR A 2 19.77 -24.47 9.19
CA THR A 2 21.07 -24.11 9.79
C THR A 2 20.88 -22.96 10.76
N SER A 3 21.67 -22.88 11.84
CA SER A 3 21.58 -21.86 12.90
C SER A 3 21.65 -20.39 12.43
N GLY A 4 22.07 -20.14 11.21
CA GLY A 4 22.19 -18.79 10.63
C GLY A 4 20.95 -18.26 9.89
N GLU A 5 19.95 -19.08 9.54
CA GLU A 5 18.73 -18.64 8.82
C GLU A 5 17.88 -17.61 9.59
N PRO A 6 17.63 -17.79 10.91
CA PRO A 6 16.89 -16.82 11.70
C PRO A 6 17.57 -15.45 11.77
N ASP A 7 18.90 -15.41 11.82
CA ASP A 7 19.69 -14.18 11.94
C ASP A 7 19.68 -13.38 10.62
N VAL A 8 19.77 -14.08 9.47
CA VAL A 8 19.68 -13.44 8.15
C VAL A 8 18.29 -12.82 7.94
N GLN A 9 17.22 -13.54 8.24
CA GLN A 9 15.86 -13.03 8.14
C GLN A 9 15.66 -11.80 9.06
N ARG A 10 16.16 -11.86 10.30
CA ARG A 10 16.09 -10.73 11.24
C ARG A 10 16.82 -9.50 10.71
N ARG A 11 18.02 -9.66 10.18
CA ARG A 11 18.79 -8.57 9.56
C ARG A 11 18.04 -7.95 8.39
N ILE A 12 17.49 -8.76 7.49
CA ILE A 12 16.72 -8.29 6.33
C ILE A 12 15.51 -7.47 6.80
N LEU A 13 14.74 -7.98 7.76
CA LEU A 13 13.59 -7.26 8.33
C LEU A 13 14.01 -5.93 8.97
N THR A 14 15.13 -5.89 9.71
CA THR A 14 15.64 -4.65 10.31
C THR A 14 15.96 -3.59 9.26
N VAL A 15 16.61 -3.98 8.16
CA VAL A 15 16.94 -3.08 7.04
C VAL A 15 15.67 -2.58 6.35
N LEU A 16 14.71 -3.48 6.10
CA LEU A 16 13.42 -3.12 5.50
C LEU A 16 12.63 -2.17 6.40
N VAL A 17 12.58 -2.43 7.70
CA VAL A 17 11.92 -1.55 8.69
C VAL A 17 12.54 -0.16 8.67
N GLY A 18 13.86 -0.05 8.71
CA GLY A 18 14.54 1.24 8.61
C GLY A 18 14.18 2.01 7.34
N ALA A 19 14.19 1.34 6.18
CA ALA A 19 13.80 1.95 4.91
C ALA A 19 12.31 2.35 4.89
N GLN A 20 11.43 1.57 5.51
CA GLN A 20 9.99 1.85 5.57
C GLN A 20 9.64 3.03 6.49
N VAL A 21 10.33 3.18 7.61
CA VAL A 21 10.18 4.36 8.48
C VAL A 21 10.54 5.63 7.71
N LEU A 22 11.67 5.60 6.99
CA LEU A 22 12.11 6.73 6.16
C LEU A 22 11.10 7.04 5.05
N SER A 23 10.75 6.02 4.24
CA SER A 23 9.86 6.19 3.10
C SER A 23 8.42 6.56 3.47
N GLY A 24 7.96 6.17 4.66
CA GLY A 24 6.65 6.56 5.18
C GLY A 24 6.48 8.09 5.31
N ALA A 25 7.54 8.79 5.71
CA ALA A 25 7.51 10.25 5.76
C ALA A 25 7.38 10.87 4.35
N GLY A 26 8.02 10.26 3.35
CA GLY A 26 7.89 10.67 1.95
C GLY A 26 6.48 10.43 1.39
N LEU A 27 5.87 9.29 1.74
CA LEU A 27 4.52 8.94 1.30
C LEU A 27 3.47 9.99 1.71
N ALA A 28 3.55 10.44 2.95
CA ALA A 28 2.59 11.40 3.51
C ALA A 28 2.61 12.75 2.78
N ALA A 29 3.77 13.22 2.32
CA ALA A 29 3.93 14.49 1.62
C ALA A 29 3.06 14.56 0.34
N GLY A 30 3.12 13.53 -0.50
CA GLY A 30 2.38 13.49 -1.77
C GLY A 30 0.87 13.50 -1.59
N ILE A 31 0.38 12.75 -0.62
CA ILE A 31 -1.05 12.63 -0.34
C ILE A 31 -1.61 13.96 0.20
N THR A 32 -0.88 14.60 1.11
CA THR A 32 -1.37 15.76 1.84
C THR A 32 -1.28 17.07 1.03
N VAL A 33 -0.22 17.22 0.24
CA VAL A 33 0.14 18.54 -0.34
C VAL A 33 0.15 18.54 -1.87
N GLY A 34 0.22 17.37 -2.51
CA GLY A 34 0.34 17.29 -3.98
C GLY A 34 -0.84 17.94 -4.73
N ALA A 35 -2.07 17.74 -4.25
CA ALA A 35 -3.26 18.35 -4.84
C ALA A 35 -3.28 19.87 -4.62
N LEU A 36 -2.93 20.35 -3.42
CA LEU A 36 -2.89 21.76 -3.09
C LEU A 36 -1.82 22.52 -3.91
N LEU A 37 -0.64 21.92 -4.08
CA LEU A 37 0.41 22.51 -4.90
C LEU A 37 -0.04 22.64 -6.37
N ALA A 38 -0.68 21.59 -6.89
CA ALA A 38 -1.19 21.64 -8.26
C ALA A 38 -2.32 22.66 -8.42
N GLU A 39 -3.25 22.77 -7.49
CA GLU A 39 -4.31 23.78 -7.50
C GLU A 39 -3.72 25.20 -7.48
N GLN A 40 -2.73 25.45 -6.63
CA GLN A 40 -2.02 26.72 -6.57
C GLN A 40 -1.34 27.07 -7.90
N MET A 41 -0.71 26.08 -8.56
CA MET A 41 0.00 26.31 -9.82
C MET A 41 -0.93 26.43 -11.04
N LEU A 42 -2.08 25.74 -11.01
CA LEU A 42 -3.06 25.74 -12.10
C LEU A 42 -4.02 26.92 -12.04
N GLY A 43 -4.22 27.52 -10.86
CA GLY A 43 -5.22 28.57 -10.64
C GLY A 43 -6.67 28.08 -10.87
N SER A 44 -6.91 26.78 -10.89
CA SER A 44 -8.21 26.16 -11.20
C SER A 44 -8.45 24.89 -10.39
N THR A 45 -9.62 24.80 -9.76
CA THR A 45 -10.09 23.60 -9.05
C THR A 45 -10.56 22.50 -10.00
N GLY A 46 -10.90 22.82 -11.25
CA GLY A 46 -11.41 21.86 -12.24
C GLY A 46 -10.42 20.77 -12.64
N LEU A 47 -9.13 20.98 -12.43
CA LEU A 47 -8.06 20.00 -12.73
C LEU A 47 -7.46 19.37 -11.47
N ALA A 48 -8.05 19.57 -10.29
CA ALA A 48 -7.52 19.07 -9.01
C ALA A 48 -7.38 17.53 -8.94
N GLY A 49 -8.11 16.81 -9.77
CA GLY A 49 -7.99 15.32 -9.88
C GLY A 49 -6.82 14.84 -10.72
N VAL A 50 -6.27 15.67 -11.61
CA VAL A 50 -5.18 15.26 -12.53
C VAL A 50 -3.91 14.84 -11.79
N PRO A 51 -3.42 15.56 -10.76
CA PRO A 51 -2.27 15.17 -9.96
C PRO A 51 -2.40 13.77 -9.37
N THR A 52 -3.56 13.47 -8.77
CA THR A 52 -3.84 12.16 -8.17
C THR A 52 -3.86 11.04 -9.21
N ALA A 53 -4.44 11.31 -10.38
CA ALA A 53 -4.44 10.34 -11.49
C ALA A 53 -3.03 10.05 -12.00
N LEU A 54 -2.21 11.07 -12.23
CA LEU A 54 -0.82 10.93 -12.67
C LEU A 54 0.03 10.17 -11.65
N PHE A 55 -0.09 10.53 -10.37
CA PHE A 55 0.55 9.84 -9.27
C PHE A 55 0.18 8.34 -9.24
N THR A 56 -1.10 8.01 -9.43
CA THR A 56 -1.58 6.63 -9.44
C THR A 56 -1.08 5.85 -10.65
N ILE A 57 -1.09 6.46 -11.83
CA ILE A 57 -0.55 5.86 -13.07
C ILE A 57 0.95 5.59 -12.90
N GLY A 58 1.71 6.54 -12.38
CA GLY A 58 3.13 6.40 -12.08
C GLY A 58 3.41 5.29 -11.08
N SER A 59 2.59 5.19 -10.03
CA SER A 59 2.65 4.12 -9.04
C SER A 59 2.39 2.75 -9.69
N ALA A 60 1.36 2.62 -10.52
CA ALA A 60 1.06 1.38 -11.25
C ALA A 60 2.21 0.98 -12.19
N ALA A 61 2.71 1.91 -13.01
CA ALA A 61 3.82 1.66 -13.90
C ALA A 61 5.08 1.20 -13.14
N THR A 62 5.38 1.85 -12.02
CA THR A 62 6.51 1.47 -11.17
C THR A 62 6.30 0.13 -10.49
N ALA A 63 5.09 -0.22 -10.06
CA ALA A 63 4.82 -1.54 -9.50
C ALA A 63 5.17 -2.65 -10.48
N ALA A 64 4.83 -2.47 -11.76
CA ALA A 64 5.23 -3.40 -12.81
C ALA A 64 6.75 -3.42 -13.04
N ALA A 65 7.40 -2.25 -13.07
CA ALA A 65 8.83 -2.13 -13.30
C ALA A 65 9.64 -2.76 -12.16
N VAL A 66 9.34 -2.38 -10.91
CA VAL A 66 10.00 -2.93 -9.71
C VAL A 66 9.79 -4.43 -9.60
N GLY A 67 8.59 -4.94 -9.93
CA GLY A 67 8.31 -6.37 -9.98
C GLY A 67 9.23 -7.10 -10.98
N ARG A 68 9.38 -6.57 -12.20
CA ARG A 68 10.25 -7.15 -13.24
C ARG A 68 11.73 -7.08 -12.89
N ILE A 69 12.19 -5.91 -12.38
CA ILE A 69 13.59 -5.72 -11.95
C ILE A 69 13.90 -6.64 -10.78
N SER A 70 13.00 -6.71 -9.77
CA SER A 70 13.16 -7.61 -8.63
C SER A 70 13.22 -9.07 -9.06
N GLN A 71 12.44 -9.47 -10.05
CA GLN A 71 12.46 -10.83 -10.57
C GLN A 71 13.79 -11.19 -11.24
N ARG A 72 14.42 -10.25 -11.95
CA ARG A 72 15.69 -10.46 -12.68
C ARG A 72 16.92 -10.30 -11.79
N SER A 73 16.93 -9.25 -10.96
CA SER A 73 18.13 -8.76 -10.28
C SER A 73 17.98 -8.75 -8.75
N GLY A 74 16.91 -9.29 -8.20
CA GLY A 74 16.63 -9.35 -6.77
C GLY A 74 15.86 -8.15 -6.23
N ARG A 75 15.33 -8.30 -5.00
CA ARG A 75 14.54 -7.25 -4.31
C ARG A 75 15.36 -5.98 -4.07
N ARG A 76 16.64 -6.14 -3.74
CA ARG A 76 17.53 -5.01 -3.51
C ARG A 76 17.56 -4.06 -4.70
N ALA A 77 17.77 -4.60 -5.91
CA ALA A 77 17.83 -3.79 -7.13
C ALA A 77 16.49 -3.11 -7.41
N GLY A 78 15.38 -3.85 -7.38
CA GLY A 78 14.05 -3.32 -7.66
C GLY A 78 13.63 -2.22 -6.69
N LEU A 79 13.75 -2.47 -5.38
CA LEU A 79 13.35 -1.50 -4.35
C LEU A 79 14.25 -0.27 -4.33
N THR A 80 15.57 -0.45 -4.50
CA THR A 80 16.52 0.68 -4.58
C THR A 80 16.18 1.60 -5.76
N LEU A 81 15.97 1.05 -6.95
CA LEU A 81 15.64 1.85 -8.14
C LEU A 81 14.26 2.51 -8.02
N GLY A 82 13.29 1.84 -7.43
CA GLY A 82 11.97 2.41 -7.21
C GLY A 82 12.00 3.61 -6.25
N TYR A 83 12.70 3.51 -5.12
CA TYR A 83 12.85 4.66 -4.22
C TYR A 83 13.74 5.76 -4.81
N ALA A 84 14.78 5.41 -5.56
CA ALA A 84 15.60 6.41 -6.27
C ALA A 84 14.75 7.20 -7.29
N ALA A 85 13.89 6.52 -8.04
CA ALA A 85 12.95 7.19 -8.93
C ALA A 85 11.97 8.10 -8.16
N GLY A 86 11.44 7.64 -7.01
CA GLY A 86 10.62 8.48 -6.12
C GLY A 86 11.35 9.73 -5.63
N ALA A 87 12.63 9.61 -5.29
CA ALA A 87 13.47 10.74 -4.88
C ALA A 87 13.68 11.75 -6.03
N VAL A 88 13.97 11.25 -7.24
CA VAL A 88 14.08 12.09 -8.44
C VAL A 88 12.76 12.80 -8.74
N GLY A 89 11.64 12.07 -8.67
CA GLY A 89 10.31 12.64 -8.84
C GLY A 89 10.02 13.76 -7.83
N SER A 90 10.37 13.53 -6.54
CA SER A 90 10.24 14.55 -5.49
C SER A 90 11.05 15.82 -5.79
N GLY A 91 12.31 15.67 -6.17
CA GLY A 91 13.17 16.78 -6.55
C GLY A 91 12.63 17.53 -7.79
N ALA A 92 12.11 16.79 -8.77
CA ALA A 92 11.50 17.37 -9.96
C ALA A 92 10.20 18.15 -9.63
N VAL A 93 9.39 17.71 -8.65
CA VAL A 93 8.23 18.50 -8.14
C VAL A 93 8.70 19.83 -7.56
N VAL A 94 9.78 19.82 -6.76
CA VAL A 94 10.35 21.07 -6.20
C VAL A 94 10.82 22.01 -7.31
N VAL A 95 11.56 21.49 -8.29
CA VAL A 95 12.02 22.29 -9.45
C VAL A 95 10.82 22.83 -10.23
N ALA A 96 9.79 22.03 -10.48
CA ALA A 96 8.58 22.47 -11.16
C ALA A 96 7.87 23.62 -10.42
N ALA A 97 7.78 23.50 -9.08
CA ALA A 97 7.19 24.54 -8.24
C ALA A 97 7.99 25.86 -8.28
N VAL A 98 9.32 25.80 -8.23
CA VAL A 98 10.19 26.98 -8.31
C VAL A 98 10.09 27.66 -9.69
N LEU A 99 9.99 26.88 -10.77
CA LEU A 99 9.91 27.40 -12.13
C LEU A 99 8.48 27.78 -12.55
N GLY A 100 7.46 27.50 -11.73
CA GLY A 100 6.05 27.66 -12.11
C GLY A 100 5.63 26.81 -13.32
N ASN A 101 6.34 25.69 -13.57
CA ASN A 101 6.17 24.86 -14.76
C ASN A 101 5.19 23.71 -14.53
N VAL A 102 3.94 23.88 -14.96
CA VAL A 102 2.87 22.88 -14.80
C VAL A 102 3.12 21.58 -15.56
N PRO A 103 3.55 21.57 -16.84
CA PRO A 103 3.93 20.33 -17.53
C PRO A 103 5.02 19.52 -16.80
N LEU A 104 6.03 20.21 -16.26
CA LEU A 104 7.07 19.56 -15.46
C LEU A 104 6.50 18.98 -14.15
N LEU A 105 5.58 19.69 -13.48
CA LEU A 105 4.89 19.19 -12.28
C LEU A 105 4.16 17.87 -12.58
N PHE A 106 3.44 17.80 -13.69
CA PHE A 106 2.71 16.58 -14.07
C PHE A 106 3.64 15.41 -14.35
N ALA A 107 4.72 15.62 -15.09
CA ALA A 107 5.74 14.60 -15.31
C ALA A 107 6.41 14.18 -13.99
N ALA A 108 6.71 15.14 -13.12
CA ALA A 108 7.32 14.90 -11.82
C ALA A 108 6.42 14.09 -10.88
N LEU A 109 5.12 14.36 -10.82
CA LEU A 109 4.14 13.62 -10.01
C LEU A 109 3.98 12.17 -10.49
N LEU A 110 4.03 11.94 -11.80
CA LEU A 110 4.04 10.60 -12.36
C LEU A 110 5.27 9.80 -11.87
N VAL A 111 6.45 10.40 -11.90
CA VAL A 111 7.68 9.75 -11.40
C VAL A 111 7.67 9.62 -9.87
N TYR A 112 7.13 10.60 -9.15
CA TYR A 112 6.99 10.56 -7.69
C TYR A 112 6.16 9.37 -7.20
N GLY A 113 5.16 8.92 -7.97
CA GLY A 113 4.37 7.72 -7.67
C GLY A 113 5.20 6.45 -7.46
N ALA A 114 6.46 6.45 -7.94
CA ALA A 114 7.39 5.35 -7.74
C ALA A 114 7.69 5.07 -6.26
N GLY A 115 7.80 6.10 -5.43
CA GLY A 115 8.02 5.96 -4.00
C GLY A 115 6.91 5.18 -3.30
N THR A 116 5.66 5.47 -3.65
CA THR A 116 4.47 4.80 -3.08
C THR A 116 4.39 3.33 -3.49
N ALA A 117 4.57 3.02 -4.77
CA ALA A 117 4.56 1.64 -5.24
C ALA A 117 5.67 0.81 -4.57
N THR A 118 6.86 1.40 -4.43
CA THR A 118 8.02 0.74 -3.81
C THR A 118 7.79 0.50 -2.32
N ASN A 119 7.22 1.47 -1.61
CA ASN A 119 6.84 1.31 -0.20
C ASN A 119 5.90 0.11 -0.02
N LEU A 120 4.88 0.00 -0.84
CA LEU A 120 3.94 -1.12 -0.77
C LEU A 120 4.62 -2.46 -1.12
N GLN A 121 5.52 -2.49 -2.11
CA GLN A 121 6.21 -3.73 -2.54
C GLN A 121 7.26 -4.24 -1.55
N ALA A 122 7.81 -3.40 -0.68
CA ALA A 122 8.79 -3.82 0.32
C ALA A 122 8.26 -4.92 1.26
N ARG A 123 6.93 -5.02 1.46
CA ARG A 123 6.29 -6.08 2.26
C ARG A 123 6.60 -7.49 1.72
N TYR A 124 6.72 -7.63 0.41
CA TYR A 124 7.03 -8.92 -0.21
C TYR A 124 8.47 -9.36 0.08
N ALA A 125 9.42 -8.43 0.10
CA ALA A 125 10.81 -8.72 0.45
C ALA A 125 10.93 -9.26 1.88
N GLY A 126 10.10 -8.78 2.81
CA GLY A 126 10.01 -9.31 4.17
C GLY A 126 9.51 -10.75 4.21
N ALA A 127 8.66 -11.15 3.27
CA ALA A 127 8.05 -12.48 3.22
C ALA A 127 8.90 -13.54 2.48
N ASP A 128 9.87 -13.13 1.64
CA ASP A 128 10.56 -14.04 0.72
C ASP A 128 11.33 -15.18 1.42
N LEU A 129 11.97 -14.90 2.56
CA LEU A 129 12.69 -15.91 3.37
C LEU A 129 11.87 -16.42 4.56
N ALA A 130 10.69 -15.87 4.81
CA ALA A 130 9.86 -16.29 5.92
C ALA A 130 9.25 -17.66 5.65
N SER A 131 9.31 -18.54 6.67
CA SER A 131 8.60 -19.81 6.63
C SER A 131 7.08 -19.58 6.46
N PRO A 132 6.34 -20.50 5.85
CA PRO A 132 4.88 -20.36 5.68
C PRO A 132 4.12 -20.01 6.97
N ALA A 133 4.59 -20.51 8.11
CA ALA A 133 4.02 -20.26 9.43
C ALA A 133 4.33 -18.88 10.02
N ARG A 134 5.19 -18.07 9.39
CA ARG A 134 5.63 -16.75 9.89
C ARG A 134 5.51 -15.64 8.83
N ARG A 135 4.94 -15.93 7.67
CA ARG A 135 4.81 -14.97 6.56
C ARG A 135 3.92 -13.77 6.92
N GLY A 136 2.83 -14.01 7.63
CA GLY A 136 1.95 -12.95 8.10
C GLY A 136 2.69 -11.94 8.97
N ARG A 137 3.45 -12.43 9.96
CA ARG A 137 4.27 -11.57 10.83
C ARG A 137 5.36 -10.83 10.06
N ALA A 138 6.03 -11.49 9.11
CA ALA A 138 7.10 -10.86 8.33
C ALA A 138 6.57 -9.70 7.46
N VAL A 139 5.43 -9.89 6.79
CA VAL A 139 4.71 -8.83 6.05
C VAL A 139 4.33 -7.68 6.97
N SER A 140 3.75 -8.01 8.13
CA SER A 140 3.23 -7.04 9.10
C SER A 140 4.29 -6.13 9.69
N VAL A 141 5.46 -6.68 10.01
CA VAL A 141 6.60 -5.90 10.56
C VAL A 141 7.06 -4.84 9.57
N VAL A 142 7.07 -5.16 8.29
CA VAL A 142 7.43 -4.20 7.23
C VAL A 142 6.35 -3.13 7.08
N LEU A 143 5.07 -3.52 7.08
CA LEU A 143 3.95 -2.57 6.92
C LEU A 143 3.80 -1.62 8.09
N VAL A 144 3.88 -2.11 9.34
CA VAL A 144 3.72 -1.24 10.53
C VAL A 144 4.82 -0.19 10.61
N ALA A 145 6.01 -0.47 10.09
CA ALA A 145 7.12 0.49 10.07
C ALA A 145 6.78 1.75 9.25
N THR A 146 5.96 1.63 8.19
CA THR A 146 5.48 2.76 7.41
C THR A 146 4.68 3.75 8.26
N THR A 147 3.96 3.27 9.29
CA THR A 147 3.14 4.12 10.18
C THR A 147 3.98 5.18 10.89
N LEU A 148 5.17 4.82 11.35
CA LEU A 148 6.03 5.76 12.07
C LEU A 148 6.41 6.94 11.19
N GLY A 149 6.83 6.67 9.94
CA GLY A 149 7.09 7.74 8.97
C GLY A 149 5.82 8.48 8.54
N GLY A 150 4.73 7.76 8.33
CA GLY A 150 3.43 8.32 7.94
C GLY A 150 2.82 9.27 8.99
N VAL A 151 3.08 9.03 10.27
CA VAL A 151 2.68 9.95 11.35
C VAL A 151 3.60 11.18 11.42
N VAL A 152 4.89 10.98 11.22
CA VAL A 152 5.88 12.07 11.28
C VAL A 152 5.71 13.03 10.09
N GLY A 153 5.46 12.52 8.89
CA GLY A 153 5.38 13.30 7.65
C GLY A 153 4.41 14.49 7.71
N PRO A 154 3.11 14.28 8.00
CA PRO A 154 2.14 15.38 8.08
C PRO A 154 2.48 16.42 9.15
N ASN A 155 3.08 15.99 10.28
CA ASN A 155 3.49 16.90 11.34
C ASN A 155 4.69 17.79 10.94
N LEU A 156 5.44 17.41 9.93
CA LEU A 156 6.57 18.18 9.41
C LEU A 156 6.20 19.09 8.24
N VAL A 157 4.95 19.13 7.78
CA VAL A 157 4.52 19.96 6.63
C VAL A 157 4.82 21.44 6.88
N SER A 158 4.47 22.00 8.04
CA SER A 158 4.73 23.40 8.36
C SER A 158 6.22 23.69 8.52
N VAL A 159 6.97 22.79 9.16
CA VAL A 159 8.42 22.92 9.36
C VAL A 159 9.14 22.90 8.01
N THR A 160 8.84 21.92 7.16
CA THR A 160 9.46 21.81 5.82
C THR A 160 9.04 22.92 4.89
N GLY A 161 7.79 23.42 5.01
CA GLY A 161 7.31 24.60 4.31
C GLY A 161 8.10 25.85 4.72
N GLY A 162 8.38 26.03 6.01
CA GLY A 162 9.23 27.13 6.51
C GLY A 162 10.68 27.04 5.99
N VAL A 163 11.27 25.84 5.97
CA VAL A 163 12.59 25.62 5.39
C VAL A 163 12.62 25.93 3.89
N ALA A 164 11.60 25.49 3.15
CA ALA A 164 11.46 25.78 1.73
C ALA A 164 11.41 27.30 1.48
N THR A 165 10.60 28.02 2.23
CA THR A 165 10.46 29.48 2.13
C THR A 165 11.76 30.19 2.42
N ALA A 166 12.51 29.76 3.42
CA ALA A 166 13.84 30.31 3.74
C ALA A 166 14.85 30.14 2.58
N TRP A 167 14.64 29.18 1.70
CA TRP A 167 15.45 28.94 0.49
C TRP A 167 14.86 29.54 -0.78
N GLY A 168 13.80 30.36 -0.69
CA GLY A 168 13.10 30.93 -1.83
C GLY A 168 12.25 29.92 -2.61
N ILE A 169 11.94 28.78 -2.02
CA ILE A 169 11.11 27.70 -2.60
C ILE A 169 9.67 27.89 -2.10
N PRO A 170 8.63 27.67 -2.93
CA PRO A 170 7.25 27.71 -2.49
C PRO A 170 6.98 26.78 -1.28
N ALA A 171 6.27 27.26 -0.26
CA ALA A 171 6.05 26.53 1.00
C ALA A 171 5.44 25.12 0.77
N LEU A 172 4.50 24.99 -0.17
CA LEU A 172 3.87 23.70 -0.51
C LEU A 172 4.83 22.70 -1.19
N ALA A 173 5.99 23.14 -1.66
CA ALA A 173 7.04 22.25 -2.17
C ALA A 173 7.92 21.69 -1.06
N GLY A 174 7.88 22.27 0.16
CA GLY A 174 8.68 21.83 1.33
C GLY A 174 8.53 20.35 1.68
N PRO A 175 7.31 19.80 1.80
CA PRO A 175 7.11 18.38 2.04
C PRO A 175 7.74 17.45 0.98
N PHE A 176 7.87 17.90 -0.27
CA PHE A 176 8.55 17.15 -1.33
C PHE A 176 10.09 17.17 -1.18
N LEU A 177 10.67 18.19 -0.54
CA LEU A 177 12.08 18.16 -0.12
C LEU A 177 12.31 17.03 0.88
N LEU A 178 11.44 16.94 1.90
CA LEU A 178 11.49 15.84 2.88
C LEU A 178 11.34 14.48 2.20
N ALA A 179 10.36 14.36 1.30
CA ALA A 179 10.10 13.13 0.56
C ALA A 179 11.31 12.72 -0.30
N GLY A 180 11.95 13.68 -0.98
CA GLY A 180 13.14 13.44 -1.79
C GLY A 180 14.31 12.90 -0.98
N VAL A 181 14.60 13.53 0.16
CA VAL A 181 15.63 13.07 1.10
C VAL A 181 15.28 11.70 1.68
N ALA A 182 14.05 11.52 2.15
CA ALA A 182 13.59 10.27 2.75
C ALA A 182 13.69 9.08 1.78
N TYR A 183 13.24 9.26 0.54
CA TYR A 183 13.35 8.22 -0.50
C TYR A 183 14.79 7.99 -0.94
N ALA A 184 15.61 9.02 -1.06
CA ALA A 184 17.02 8.87 -1.40
C ALA A 184 17.78 8.08 -0.32
N VAL A 185 17.56 8.40 0.95
CA VAL A 185 18.15 7.65 2.07
C VAL A 185 17.63 6.22 2.13
N ALA A 186 16.32 6.00 1.93
CA ALA A 186 15.74 4.66 1.85
C ALA A 186 16.36 3.84 0.71
N ALA A 187 16.54 4.44 -0.48
CA ALA A 187 17.23 3.81 -1.60
C ALA A 187 18.67 3.44 -1.25
N ALA A 188 19.43 4.34 -0.61
CA ALA A 188 20.81 4.10 -0.18
C ALA A 188 20.89 2.98 0.86
N VAL A 189 20.00 3.00 1.89
CA VAL A 189 19.92 1.96 2.92
C VAL A 189 19.68 0.60 2.29
N LEU A 190 18.70 0.47 1.40
CA LEU A 190 18.41 -0.80 0.72
C LEU A 190 19.54 -1.20 -0.24
N GLY A 191 20.07 -0.28 -1.02
CA GLY A 191 21.15 -0.55 -1.97
C GLY A 191 22.45 -1.06 -1.31
N VAL A 192 22.77 -0.55 -0.13
CA VAL A 192 23.98 -0.91 0.62
C VAL A 192 23.75 -2.08 1.57
N LEU A 193 22.68 -2.03 2.37
CA LEU A 193 22.51 -2.91 3.54
C LEU A 193 21.61 -4.13 3.28
N LEU A 194 20.75 -4.13 2.24
CA LEU A 194 19.88 -5.29 1.94
C LEU A 194 20.71 -6.42 1.28
N ARG A 195 21.55 -6.99 2.08
CA ARG A 195 22.46 -8.11 1.71
C ARG A 195 22.46 -9.18 2.80
N PRO A 196 22.28 -10.46 2.43
CA PRO A 196 22.01 -10.98 1.08
C PRO A 196 20.63 -10.54 0.56
N ASP A 197 20.44 -10.59 -0.77
CA ASP A 197 19.13 -10.31 -1.37
C ASP A 197 18.11 -11.39 -0.99
N PRO A 198 16.94 -11.02 -0.41
CA PRO A 198 16.01 -12.02 0.11
C PRO A 198 15.44 -12.95 -0.97
N LEU A 199 15.15 -12.44 -2.18
CA LEU A 199 14.58 -13.27 -3.25
C LEU A 199 15.63 -14.19 -3.88
N LEU A 200 16.85 -13.69 -4.10
CA LEU A 200 17.93 -14.49 -4.68
C LEU A 200 18.35 -15.59 -3.71
N LEU A 201 18.51 -15.25 -2.42
CA LEU A 201 18.82 -16.25 -1.40
C LEU A 201 17.70 -17.30 -1.26
N ALA A 202 16.43 -16.88 -1.31
CA ALA A 202 15.32 -17.84 -1.30
C ALA A 202 15.38 -18.84 -2.45
N ARG A 203 15.84 -18.40 -3.64
CA ARG A 203 16.03 -19.26 -4.82
C ARG A 203 17.21 -20.21 -4.63
N GLU A 204 18.33 -19.72 -4.13
CA GLU A 204 19.50 -20.53 -3.83
C GLU A 204 19.17 -21.63 -2.84
N LEU A 205 18.46 -21.29 -1.76
CA LEU A 205 18.03 -22.26 -0.75
C LEU A 205 17.05 -23.31 -1.30
N ALA A 206 16.17 -22.90 -2.24
CA ALA A 206 15.22 -23.81 -2.87
C ALA A 206 15.89 -24.80 -3.85
N THR A 207 17.04 -24.45 -4.44
CA THR A 207 17.79 -25.31 -5.37
C THR A 207 18.87 -26.13 -4.68
N ALA A 208 19.23 -25.80 -3.42
CA ALA A 208 20.22 -26.56 -2.65
C ALA A 208 19.74 -27.98 -2.37
N PRO A 209 20.58 -29.02 -2.58
CA PRO A 209 20.23 -30.39 -2.22
C PRO A 209 19.96 -30.51 -0.71
N GLY A 210 18.78 -30.98 -0.36
CA GLY A 210 18.45 -31.30 1.03
C GLY A 210 19.25 -32.47 1.57
N PRO A 211 19.22 -32.71 2.91
CA PRO A 211 19.78 -33.89 3.48
C PRO A 211 19.15 -35.15 2.84
N GLY A 212 19.91 -35.89 2.05
CA GLY A 212 19.42 -37.05 1.29
C GLY A 212 19.30 -36.85 -0.22
N GLY A 213 19.79 -35.73 -0.79
CA GLY A 213 19.83 -35.50 -2.24
C GLY A 213 18.48 -35.18 -2.90
N THR A 214 17.42 -35.02 -2.13
CA THR A 214 16.11 -34.60 -2.64
C THR A 214 16.04 -33.09 -2.70
N THR A 215 15.92 -32.53 -3.90
CA THR A 215 15.51 -31.10 -4.09
C THR A 215 14.11 -30.92 -3.54
N ALA A 216 13.90 -29.85 -2.77
CA ALA A 216 12.55 -29.49 -2.35
C ALA A 216 11.65 -29.39 -3.59
N PRO A 217 10.44 -30.01 -3.60
CA PRO A 217 9.55 -29.92 -4.75
C PRO A 217 9.26 -28.45 -5.06
N ASP A 218 9.48 -28.08 -6.33
CA ASP A 218 9.08 -26.75 -6.81
C ASP A 218 7.58 -26.59 -6.51
N VAL A 219 7.21 -25.57 -5.75
CA VAL A 219 5.80 -25.34 -5.40
C VAL A 219 5.07 -25.11 -6.71
N ALA A 220 4.33 -26.12 -7.18
CA ALA A 220 3.49 -25.99 -8.35
C ALA A 220 2.58 -24.78 -8.16
N GLY A 221 2.71 -23.78 -9.05
CA GLY A 221 1.98 -22.52 -8.94
C GLY A 221 0.47 -22.75 -8.87
N SER A 222 -0.18 -22.20 -7.85
CA SER A 222 -1.64 -22.30 -7.72
C SER A 222 -2.32 -21.09 -8.35
N ARG A 223 -2.83 -21.24 -9.57
CA ARG A 223 -3.63 -20.20 -10.22
C ARG A 223 -4.82 -19.76 -9.36
N ALA A 224 -5.49 -20.71 -8.71
CA ALA A 224 -6.60 -20.43 -7.80
C ALA A 224 -6.15 -19.59 -6.59
N GLY A 225 -4.95 -19.84 -6.05
CA GLY A 225 -4.38 -19.02 -4.98
C GLY A 225 -4.05 -17.59 -5.42
N VAL A 226 -3.50 -17.43 -6.63
CA VAL A 226 -3.22 -16.08 -7.19
C VAL A 226 -4.52 -15.31 -7.39
N VAL A 227 -5.54 -15.93 -7.99
CA VAL A 227 -6.86 -15.31 -8.19
C VAL A 227 -7.48 -14.91 -6.85
N LEU A 228 -7.46 -15.80 -5.86
CA LEU A 228 -8.01 -15.51 -4.54
C LEU A 228 -7.28 -14.32 -3.89
N GLY A 229 -5.95 -14.38 -3.79
CA GLY A 229 -5.19 -13.31 -3.13
C GLY A 229 -5.31 -11.97 -3.84
N ALA A 230 -5.28 -11.96 -5.19
CA ALA A 230 -5.47 -10.75 -5.98
C ALA A 230 -6.89 -10.17 -5.78
N THR A 231 -7.93 -11.00 -5.86
CA THR A 231 -9.32 -10.55 -5.68
C THR A 231 -9.55 -9.97 -4.29
N VAL A 232 -9.04 -10.62 -3.23
CA VAL A 232 -9.13 -10.08 -1.86
C VAL A 232 -8.50 -8.69 -1.80
N MET A 233 -7.29 -8.51 -2.31
CA MET A 233 -6.59 -7.22 -2.24
C MET A 233 -7.25 -6.14 -3.11
N ILE A 234 -7.76 -6.50 -4.29
CA ILE A 234 -8.45 -5.60 -5.21
C ILE A 234 -9.78 -5.12 -4.61
N LEU A 235 -10.62 -6.05 -4.12
CA LEU A 235 -11.92 -5.70 -3.54
C LEU A 235 -11.75 -4.81 -2.31
N THR A 236 -10.82 -5.16 -1.41
CA THR A 236 -10.57 -4.36 -0.21
C THR A 236 -10.04 -2.97 -0.56
N GLN A 237 -9.23 -2.84 -1.61
CA GLN A 237 -8.73 -1.56 -2.10
C GLN A 237 -9.84 -0.68 -2.67
N ILE A 238 -10.71 -1.24 -3.52
CA ILE A 238 -11.84 -0.50 -4.11
C ILE A 238 -12.74 0.06 -3.00
N VAL A 239 -13.16 -0.81 -2.08
CA VAL A 239 -14.09 -0.45 -1.01
C VAL A 239 -13.49 0.62 -0.10
N MET A 240 -12.22 0.41 0.31
CA MET A 240 -11.51 1.33 1.17
C MET A 240 -11.37 2.71 0.53
N VAL A 241 -10.87 2.78 -0.71
CA VAL A 241 -10.65 4.06 -1.38
C VAL A 241 -11.97 4.78 -1.65
N ALA A 242 -13.00 4.05 -2.10
CA ALA A 242 -14.29 4.65 -2.41
C ALA A 242 -14.93 5.35 -1.20
N ILE A 243 -14.99 4.66 -0.05
CA ILE A 243 -15.62 5.22 1.16
C ILE A 243 -14.72 6.32 1.76
N MET A 244 -13.41 6.06 1.90
CA MET A 244 -12.47 7.02 2.48
C MET A 244 -12.48 8.36 1.72
N THR A 245 -12.49 8.32 0.38
CA THR A 245 -12.41 9.53 -0.45
C THR A 245 -13.64 10.42 -0.29
N MET A 246 -14.81 9.82 -0.15
CA MET A 246 -16.07 10.56 -0.04
C MET A 246 -16.43 10.97 1.40
N THR A 247 -15.79 10.40 2.42
CA THR A 247 -16.08 10.73 3.81
C THR A 247 -15.85 12.22 4.14
N PRO A 248 -14.72 12.86 3.79
CA PRO A 248 -14.54 14.30 4.05
C PRO A 248 -15.56 15.16 3.30
N VAL A 249 -15.95 14.75 2.08
CA VAL A 249 -16.97 15.45 1.28
C VAL A 249 -18.34 15.38 1.96
N HIS A 250 -18.73 14.19 2.44
CA HIS A 250 -19.96 14.00 3.21
C HIS A 250 -19.95 14.83 4.50
N MET A 251 -18.85 14.80 5.27
CA MET A 251 -18.72 15.59 6.50
C MET A 251 -18.83 17.08 6.25
N ALA A 252 -18.19 17.60 5.21
CA ALA A 252 -18.26 19.01 4.84
C ALA A 252 -19.67 19.43 4.44
N ALA A 253 -20.41 18.57 3.70
CA ALA A 253 -21.79 18.83 3.31
C ALA A 253 -22.75 18.93 4.52
N HIS A 254 -22.38 18.31 5.66
CA HIS A 254 -23.16 18.34 6.92
C HIS A 254 -22.57 19.32 7.96
N GLY A 255 -21.75 20.27 7.53
CA GLY A 255 -21.25 21.37 8.38
C GLY A 255 -20.08 21.01 9.30
N HIS A 256 -19.48 19.85 9.15
CA HIS A 256 -18.29 19.50 9.93
C HIS A 256 -17.04 20.22 9.40
N GLY A 257 -16.27 20.77 10.34
CA GLY A 257 -15.02 21.47 9.99
C GLY A 257 -13.92 20.53 9.52
N VAL A 258 -12.94 21.10 8.80
CA VAL A 258 -11.76 20.37 8.27
C VAL A 258 -10.99 19.61 9.36
N GLY A 259 -10.95 20.15 10.59
CA GLY A 259 -10.31 19.48 11.74
C GLY A 259 -10.98 18.16 12.11
N ALA A 260 -12.31 18.09 12.11
CA ALA A 260 -13.05 16.85 12.40
C ALA A 260 -12.79 15.79 11.32
N ALA A 261 -12.85 16.18 10.03
CA ALA A 261 -12.51 15.29 8.92
C ALA A 261 -11.06 14.79 9.01
N GLY A 262 -10.13 15.66 9.40
CA GLY A 262 -8.73 15.30 9.63
C GLY A 262 -8.55 14.22 10.70
N VAL A 263 -9.25 14.31 11.83
CA VAL A 263 -9.23 13.29 12.90
C VAL A 263 -9.76 11.95 12.40
N VAL A 264 -10.90 11.94 11.70
CA VAL A 264 -11.50 10.73 11.13
C VAL A 264 -10.52 10.03 10.19
N ILE A 265 -9.90 10.77 9.27
CA ILE A 265 -8.90 10.21 8.33
C ILE A 265 -7.63 9.74 9.05
N ALA A 266 -7.16 10.46 10.06
CA ALA A 266 -5.99 10.06 10.83
C ALA A 266 -6.22 8.72 11.57
N VAL A 267 -7.38 8.55 12.19
CA VAL A 267 -7.78 7.28 12.83
C VAL A 267 -7.90 6.15 11.81
N HIS A 268 -8.47 6.43 10.61
CA HIS A 268 -8.54 5.48 9.51
C HIS A 268 -7.14 5.00 9.10
N VAL A 269 -6.24 5.92 8.81
CA VAL A 269 -4.86 5.59 8.40
C VAL A 269 -4.12 4.84 9.52
N ALA A 270 -4.31 5.23 10.77
CA ALA A 270 -3.77 4.49 11.90
C ALA A 270 -4.30 3.03 11.93
N ALA A 271 -5.58 2.83 11.71
CA ALA A 271 -6.20 1.50 11.66
C ALA A 271 -5.77 0.66 10.45
N MET A 272 -5.31 1.28 9.35
CA MET A 272 -4.71 0.57 8.22
C MET A 272 -3.38 -0.10 8.56
N TYR A 273 -2.58 0.45 9.46
CA TYR A 273 -1.19 0.01 9.64
C TYR A 273 -0.87 -0.46 11.06
N LEU A 274 -1.34 0.23 12.11
CA LEU A 274 -1.02 -0.10 13.52
C LEU A 274 -1.43 -1.52 13.92
N PRO A 275 -2.59 -2.07 13.49
CA PRO A 275 -2.98 -3.44 13.83
C PRO A 275 -2.15 -4.51 13.12
N SER A 276 -1.28 -4.15 12.15
CA SER A 276 -0.54 -5.11 11.33
C SER A 276 0.14 -6.22 12.12
N PRO A 277 0.84 -5.99 13.26
CA PRO A 277 1.47 -7.07 14.02
C PRO A 277 0.46 -8.10 14.54
N VAL A 278 -0.71 -7.63 14.98
CA VAL A 278 -1.81 -8.50 15.42
C VAL A 278 -2.41 -9.26 14.24
N THR A 279 -2.66 -8.56 13.13
CA THR A 279 -3.16 -9.18 11.89
C THR A 279 -2.19 -10.25 11.37
N GLY A 280 -0.90 -9.97 11.35
CA GLY A 280 0.09 -10.94 10.92
C GLY A 280 0.16 -12.18 11.81
N TRP A 281 0.06 -11.98 13.13
CA TRP A 281 -0.05 -13.09 14.06
C TRP A 281 -1.35 -13.89 13.82
N LEU A 282 -2.45 -13.23 13.56
CA LEU A 282 -3.74 -13.86 13.27
C LEU A 282 -3.68 -14.69 11.99
N VAL A 283 -3.10 -14.14 10.91
CA VAL A 283 -2.87 -14.85 9.63
C VAL A 283 -2.04 -16.13 9.84
N ASP A 284 -1.01 -16.06 10.68
CA ASP A 284 -0.15 -17.22 10.97
C ASP A 284 -0.85 -18.24 11.89
N ARG A 285 -1.80 -17.83 12.75
CA ARG A 285 -2.45 -18.69 13.75
C ARG A 285 -3.73 -19.35 13.26
N ILE A 286 -4.68 -18.55 12.71
CA ILE A 286 -5.98 -19.06 12.25
C ILE A 286 -6.03 -19.31 10.74
N GLY A 287 -4.96 -18.92 10.05
CA GLY A 287 -4.82 -19.09 8.60
C GLY A 287 -5.28 -17.88 7.77
N ARG A 288 -4.63 -17.76 6.63
CA ARG A 288 -4.78 -16.61 5.71
C ARG A 288 -6.18 -16.50 5.10
N ILE A 289 -6.86 -17.64 4.87
CA ILE A 289 -8.20 -17.66 4.30
C ILE A 289 -9.24 -17.14 5.32
N ALA A 290 -9.10 -17.53 6.59
CA ALA A 290 -9.98 -17.04 7.65
C ALA A 290 -9.85 -15.52 7.82
N VAL A 291 -8.62 -14.99 7.79
CA VAL A 291 -8.39 -13.53 7.88
C VAL A 291 -8.89 -12.79 6.63
N ALA A 292 -8.78 -13.40 5.44
CA ALA A 292 -9.39 -12.86 4.22
C ALA A 292 -10.93 -12.78 4.33
N ALA A 293 -11.59 -13.79 4.92
CA ALA A 293 -13.02 -13.75 5.18
C ALA A 293 -13.39 -12.69 6.23
N LEU A 294 -12.57 -12.55 7.30
CA LEU A 294 -12.73 -11.49 8.30
C LEU A 294 -12.60 -10.10 7.67
N SER A 295 -11.74 -9.91 6.67
CA SER A 295 -11.66 -8.66 5.91
C SER A 295 -12.99 -8.28 5.30
N GLY A 296 -13.65 -9.20 4.58
CA GLY A 296 -14.98 -8.97 4.00
C GLY A 296 -16.02 -8.60 5.03
N GLY A 297 -16.09 -9.34 6.15
CA GLY A 297 -17.03 -9.06 7.25
C GLY A 297 -16.77 -7.71 7.94
N THR A 298 -15.51 -7.36 8.16
CA THR A 298 -15.12 -6.07 8.77
C THR A 298 -15.45 -4.90 7.85
N LEU A 299 -15.21 -5.03 6.55
CA LEU A 299 -15.57 -4.01 5.56
C LEU A 299 -17.09 -3.85 5.40
N LEU A 300 -17.86 -4.96 5.47
CA LEU A 300 -19.32 -4.87 5.51
C LEU A 300 -19.77 -4.08 6.73
N LEU A 301 -19.26 -4.43 7.93
CA LEU A 301 -19.60 -3.72 9.16
C LEU A 301 -19.24 -2.23 9.08
N ALA A 302 -18.07 -1.90 8.52
CA ALA A 302 -17.67 -0.52 8.27
C ALA A 302 -18.65 0.22 7.35
N GLY A 303 -19.03 -0.42 6.22
CA GLY A 303 -19.98 0.14 5.27
C GLY A 303 -21.37 0.34 5.85
N VAL A 304 -21.89 -0.66 6.60
CA VAL A 304 -23.17 -0.54 7.30
C VAL A 304 -23.13 0.59 8.31
N LEU A 305 -22.09 0.63 9.17
CA LEU A 305 -21.98 1.66 10.20
C LEU A 305 -21.86 3.06 9.59
N ALA A 306 -21.09 3.21 8.50
CA ALA A 306 -21.00 4.48 7.79
C ALA A 306 -22.31 4.90 7.13
N ALA A 307 -23.12 3.92 6.65
CA ALA A 307 -24.40 4.20 6.01
C ALA A 307 -25.50 4.60 7.00
N VAL A 308 -25.46 4.08 8.25
CA VAL A 308 -26.48 4.38 9.26
C VAL A 308 -26.02 5.43 10.28
N ALA A 309 -24.79 5.90 10.18
CA ALA A 309 -24.27 6.94 11.08
C ALA A 309 -25.12 8.22 10.91
N PRO A 310 -25.61 8.82 12.01
CA PRO A 310 -26.23 10.14 11.94
C PRO A 310 -25.27 11.17 11.38
N ASP A 311 -25.79 12.11 10.59
CA ASP A 311 -25.00 13.11 9.89
C ASP A 311 -24.16 14.00 10.81
N ASP A 312 -24.57 14.17 12.07
CA ASP A 312 -23.87 14.93 13.12
C ASP A 312 -22.86 14.11 13.93
N SER A 313 -22.82 12.77 13.74
CA SER A 313 -22.00 11.86 14.56
C SER A 313 -20.60 11.63 13.99
N VAL A 314 -19.68 12.56 14.26
CA VAL A 314 -18.24 12.36 13.97
C VAL A 314 -17.70 11.08 14.61
N ALA A 315 -18.18 10.73 15.81
CA ALA A 315 -17.71 9.55 16.54
C ALA A 315 -18.04 8.24 15.79
N LEU A 316 -19.27 8.08 15.31
CA LEU A 316 -19.67 6.88 14.56
C LEU A 316 -18.95 6.79 13.21
N LEU A 317 -18.78 7.89 12.49
CA LEU A 317 -17.97 7.94 11.29
C LEU A 317 -16.50 7.57 11.57
N THR A 318 -15.95 8.02 12.70
CA THR A 318 -14.59 7.65 13.11
C THR A 318 -14.46 6.15 13.33
N VAL A 319 -15.42 5.52 14.01
CA VAL A 319 -15.42 4.07 14.21
C VAL A 319 -15.62 3.31 12.89
N ALA A 320 -16.51 3.78 12.03
CA ALA A 320 -16.72 3.19 10.71
C ALA A 320 -15.43 3.23 9.87
N LEU A 321 -14.73 4.37 9.84
CA LEU A 321 -13.46 4.50 9.12
C LEU A 321 -12.31 3.71 9.78
N ALA A 322 -12.30 3.57 11.10
CA ALA A 322 -11.36 2.68 11.78
C ALA A 322 -11.57 1.21 11.35
N LEU A 323 -12.82 0.74 11.31
CA LEU A 323 -13.16 -0.59 10.80
C LEU A 323 -12.81 -0.73 9.31
N LEU A 324 -13.02 0.31 8.51
CA LEU A 324 -12.65 0.33 7.10
C LEU A 324 -11.13 0.12 6.93
N GLY A 325 -10.31 0.83 7.69
CA GLY A 325 -8.86 0.68 7.71
C GLY A 325 -8.42 -0.70 8.17
N LEU A 326 -9.03 -1.22 9.23
CA LEU A 326 -8.75 -2.56 9.75
C LEU A 326 -9.13 -3.67 8.75
N GLY A 327 -10.28 -3.55 8.08
CA GLY A 327 -10.71 -4.49 7.05
C GLY A 327 -9.76 -4.52 5.86
N TRP A 328 -9.27 -3.35 5.44
CA TRP A 328 -8.21 -3.25 4.42
C TRP A 328 -6.90 -3.91 4.89
N ASN A 329 -6.49 -3.68 6.12
CA ASN A 329 -5.30 -4.29 6.70
C ASN A 329 -5.38 -5.83 6.68
N PHE A 330 -6.52 -6.40 7.08
CA PHE A 330 -6.79 -7.84 7.01
C PHE A 330 -6.66 -8.37 5.58
N GLY A 331 -7.28 -7.69 4.61
CA GLY A 331 -7.24 -8.06 3.20
C GLY A 331 -5.85 -7.98 2.60
N LEU A 332 -5.11 -6.90 2.86
CA LEU A 332 -3.76 -6.71 2.34
C LEU A 332 -2.78 -7.76 2.87
N ILE A 333 -2.76 -8.01 4.18
CA ILE A 333 -1.81 -8.95 4.80
C ILE A 333 -2.14 -10.39 4.41
N SER A 334 -3.41 -10.78 4.50
CA SER A 334 -3.84 -12.13 4.12
C SER A 334 -3.65 -12.39 2.62
N GLY A 335 -4.05 -11.44 1.77
CA GLY A 335 -3.87 -11.53 0.32
C GLY A 335 -2.40 -11.62 -0.09
N THR A 336 -1.53 -10.81 0.55
CA THR A 336 -0.07 -10.87 0.34
C THR A 336 0.49 -12.25 0.70
N ALA A 337 0.08 -12.83 1.83
CA ALA A 337 0.49 -14.16 2.24
C ALA A 337 -0.02 -15.25 1.28
N ILE A 338 -1.29 -15.17 0.84
CA ILE A 338 -1.88 -16.10 -0.12
C ILE A 338 -1.10 -16.10 -1.44
N ILE A 339 -0.79 -14.91 -1.99
CA ILE A 339 -0.04 -14.79 -3.25
C ILE A 339 1.38 -15.32 -3.09
N THR A 340 2.04 -14.99 -1.98
CA THR A 340 3.40 -15.45 -1.72
C THR A 340 3.51 -16.97 -1.64
N ASP A 341 2.46 -17.65 -1.14
CA ASP A 341 2.40 -19.12 -1.13
C ASP A 341 2.02 -19.72 -2.48
N ALA A 342 1.21 -19.02 -3.26
CA ALA A 342 0.64 -19.54 -4.51
C ALA A 342 1.59 -19.41 -5.70
N VAL A 343 2.61 -18.55 -5.62
CA VAL A 343 3.47 -18.22 -6.77
C VAL A 343 4.87 -18.81 -6.60
N PRO A 344 5.36 -19.58 -7.60
CA PRO A 344 6.73 -20.07 -7.63
C PRO A 344 7.75 -18.94 -7.57
N LEU A 345 8.92 -19.21 -6.98
CA LEU A 345 10.01 -18.23 -6.88
C LEU A 345 10.45 -17.68 -8.26
N ALA A 346 10.34 -18.52 -9.30
CA ALA A 346 10.70 -18.16 -10.69
C ALA A 346 9.87 -17.02 -11.29
N SER A 347 8.64 -16.77 -10.80
CA SER A 347 7.73 -15.71 -11.29
C SER A 347 7.19 -14.80 -10.19
N ARG A 348 7.60 -15.00 -8.94
CA ARG A 348 6.99 -14.41 -7.75
C ARG A 348 6.95 -12.88 -7.80
N ALA A 349 8.09 -12.23 -8.03
CA ALA A 349 8.14 -10.78 -7.99
C ALA A 349 7.38 -10.12 -9.16
N THR A 350 7.41 -10.72 -10.34
CA THR A 350 6.64 -10.24 -11.49
C THR A 350 5.14 -10.35 -11.25
N THR A 351 4.66 -11.49 -10.72
CA THR A 351 3.23 -11.69 -10.40
C THR A 351 2.77 -10.73 -9.31
N GLN A 352 3.56 -10.56 -8.24
CA GLN A 352 3.26 -9.61 -7.18
C GLN A 352 3.21 -8.17 -7.69
N GLY A 353 4.13 -7.78 -8.57
CA GLY A 353 4.10 -6.48 -9.22
C GLY A 353 2.85 -6.28 -10.08
N ALA A 354 2.42 -7.30 -10.84
CA ALA A 354 1.19 -7.23 -11.64
C ALA A 354 -0.06 -7.09 -10.76
N VAL A 355 -0.12 -7.78 -9.63
CA VAL A 355 -1.22 -7.61 -8.67
C VAL A 355 -1.22 -6.20 -8.07
N ASP A 356 -0.07 -5.64 -7.75
CA ASP A 356 0.01 -4.26 -7.23
C ASP A 356 -0.41 -3.22 -8.29
N VAL A 357 -0.19 -3.47 -9.60
CA VAL A 357 -0.78 -2.67 -10.67
C VAL A 357 -2.31 -2.70 -10.60
N CYS A 358 -2.89 -3.90 -10.46
CA CYS A 358 -4.34 -4.04 -10.34
C CYS A 358 -4.88 -3.32 -9.10
N ILE A 359 -4.18 -3.40 -7.96
CA ILE A 359 -4.54 -2.68 -6.73
C ILE A 359 -4.53 -1.16 -6.95
N ALA A 360 -3.48 -0.62 -7.57
CA ALA A 360 -3.37 0.81 -7.83
C ALA A 360 -4.49 1.31 -8.75
N LEU A 361 -4.73 0.61 -9.88
CA LEU A 361 -5.79 0.96 -10.81
C LEU A 361 -7.20 0.80 -10.21
N SER A 362 -7.39 -0.22 -9.37
CA SER A 362 -8.64 -0.45 -8.64
C SER A 362 -8.92 0.67 -7.63
N GLY A 363 -7.90 1.14 -6.93
CA GLY A 363 -8.02 2.31 -6.05
C GLY A 363 -8.43 3.57 -6.82
N ALA A 364 -7.77 3.83 -7.96
CA ALA A 364 -8.13 4.96 -8.81
C ALA A 364 -9.56 4.86 -9.34
N GLY A 365 -9.96 3.68 -9.85
CA GLY A 365 -11.31 3.42 -10.34
C GLY A 365 -12.37 3.55 -9.24
N GLY A 366 -12.10 3.01 -8.05
CA GLY A 366 -12.97 3.13 -6.89
C GLY A 366 -13.15 4.58 -6.44
N GLY A 367 -12.07 5.35 -6.40
CA GLY A 367 -12.12 6.79 -6.08
C GLY A 367 -12.91 7.61 -7.09
N LEU A 368 -12.73 7.38 -8.39
CA LEU A 368 -13.49 8.06 -9.44
C LEU A 368 -14.98 7.68 -9.41
N ALA A 369 -15.27 6.38 -9.30
CA ALA A 369 -16.65 5.89 -9.27
C ALA A 369 -17.39 6.36 -8.02
N SER A 370 -16.71 6.52 -6.87
CA SER A 370 -17.33 6.94 -5.62
C SER A 370 -17.99 8.30 -5.70
N GLY A 371 -17.34 9.26 -6.37
CA GLY A 371 -17.91 10.59 -6.58
C GLY A 371 -19.22 10.54 -7.39
N LEU A 372 -19.28 9.72 -8.44
CA LEU A 372 -20.49 9.55 -9.24
C LEU A 372 -21.62 8.91 -8.43
N VAL A 373 -21.31 7.87 -7.65
CA VAL A 373 -22.32 7.21 -6.79
C VAL A 373 -22.86 8.16 -5.75
N VAL A 374 -21.99 8.95 -5.09
CA VAL A 374 -22.44 9.93 -4.09
C VAL A 374 -23.30 11.01 -4.72
N ALA A 375 -22.94 11.51 -5.90
CA ALA A 375 -23.70 12.53 -6.61
C ALA A 375 -25.11 12.05 -7.02
N THR A 376 -25.30 10.77 -7.29
CA THR A 376 -26.57 10.21 -7.79
C THR A 376 -27.41 9.53 -6.69
N ALA A 377 -26.77 8.90 -5.70
CA ALA A 377 -27.44 8.04 -4.73
C ALA A 377 -27.05 8.33 -3.26
N GLY A 378 -26.13 9.27 -3.03
CA GLY A 378 -25.68 9.67 -1.70
C GLY A 378 -24.61 8.78 -1.07
N PHE A 379 -23.99 9.30 -0.02
CA PHE A 379 -22.92 8.62 0.73
C PHE A 379 -23.38 7.31 1.43
N PRO A 380 -24.57 7.23 2.06
CA PRO A 380 -25.05 5.99 2.66
C PRO A 380 -25.14 4.83 1.66
N THR A 381 -25.59 5.11 0.44
CA THR A 381 -25.67 4.10 -0.63
C THR A 381 -24.27 3.64 -1.05
N LEU A 382 -23.31 4.56 -1.21
CA LEU A 382 -21.92 4.21 -1.49
C LEU A 382 -21.34 3.31 -0.42
N ALA A 383 -21.52 3.68 0.86
CA ALA A 383 -20.98 2.95 1.99
C ALA A 383 -21.56 1.53 2.09
N LEU A 384 -22.88 1.39 1.96
CA LEU A 384 -23.56 0.09 1.99
C LEU A 384 -23.18 -0.78 0.79
N ALA A 385 -23.16 -0.21 -0.43
CA ALA A 385 -22.78 -0.92 -1.64
C ALA A 385 -21.31 -1.40 -1.58
N GLY A 386 -20.41 -0.56 -1.04
CA GLY A 386 -19.03 -0.94 -0.79
C GLY A 386 -18.93 -2.11 0.21
N GLY A 387 -19.63 -2.04 1.32
CA GLY A 387 -19.69 -3.13 2.31
C GLY A 387 -20.20 -4.45 1.72
N VAL A 388 -21.26 -4.40 0.92
CA VAL A 388 -21.81 -5.58 0.23
C VAL A 388 -20.83 -6.12 -0.81
N LEU A 389 -20.17 -5.23 -1.58
CA LEU A 389 -19.13 -5.61 -2.54
C LEU A 389 -17.99 -6.38 -1.87
N ALA A 390 -17.59 -6.00 -0.67
CA ALA A 390 -16.55 -6.70 0.09
C ALA A 390 -16.90 -8.17 0.38
N LEU A 391 -18.20 -8.52 0.50
CA LEU A 391 -18.63 -9.90 0.70
C LEU A 391 -18.34 -10.82 -0.49
N LEU A 392 -18.04 -10.29 -1.68
CA LEU A 392 -17.62 -11.11 -2.83
C LEU A 392 -16.31 -11.88 -2.56
N VAL A 393 -15.58 -11.52 -1.53
CA VAL A 393 -14.45 -12.32 -1.04
C VAL A 393 -14.92 -13.74 -0.66
N LEU A 394 -16.11 -13.91 -0.08
CA LEU A 394 -16.61 -15.22 0.38
C LEU A 394 -16.88 -16.21 -0.76
N PRO A 395 -17.68 -15.88 -1.79
CA PRO A 395 -17.87 -16.81 -2.92
C PRO A 395 -16.55 -17.11 -3.66
N VAL A 396 -15.60 -16.18 -3.74
CA VAL A 396 -14.30 -16.45 -4.32
C VAL A 396 -13.48 -17.45 -3.49
N ILE A 397 -13.55 -17.36 -2.15
CA ILE A 397 -12.96 -18.37 -1.25
C ILE A 397 -13.55 -19.75 -1.54
N VAL A 398 -14.87 -19.87 -1.62
CA VAL A 398 -15.57 -21.15 -1.87
C VAL A 398 -15.19 -21.70 -3.24
N ALA A 399 -15.26 -20.90 -4.29
CA ALA A 399 -14.93 -21.31 -5.65
C ALA A 399 -13.47 -21.80 -5.79
N THR A 400 -12.53 -21.09 -5.17
CA THR A 400 -11.11 -21.47 -5.21
C THR A 400 -10.79 -22.69 -4.33
N ALA A 401 -11.55 -22.94 -3.27
CA ALA A 401 -11.42 -24.16 -2.45
C ALA A 401 -11.86 -25.40 -3.22
N GLY A 402 -12.94 -25.31 -4.00
CA GLY A 402 -13.40 -26.38 -4.90
C GLY A 402 -12.37 -26.75 -5.95
N ALA A 403 -11.77 -25.73 -6.59
CA ALA A 403 -10.74 -25.94 -7.61
C ALA A 403 -9.47 -26.63 -7.06
N ARG A 404 -9.08 -26.35 -5.82
CA ARG A 404 -7.92 -27.01 -5.16
C ARG A 404 -8.19 -28.51 -4.88
N ARG A 405 -9.41 -28.89 -4.54
CA ARG A 405 -9.80 -30.29 -4.30
C ARG A 405 -9.83 -31.08 -5.61
N ALA A 406 -10.31 -30.48 -6.71
CA ALA A 406 -10.36 -31.10 -8.02
C ALA A 406 -8.98 -31.37 -8.64
N THR A 407 -7.93 -30.65 -8.27
CA THR A 407 -6.55 -30.85 -8.75
C THR A 407 -5.73 -31.79 -7.87
N ALA A 408 -6.25 -32.19 -6.70
CA ALA A 408 -5.57 -33.08 -5.74
C ALA A 408 -6.11 -34.52 -5.78
N GLY A 409 -7.21 -34.80 -6.50
CA GLY A 409 -7.76 -36.12 -6.82
C GLY A 409 -7.49 -36.49 -8.26
#